data_eb0006b918d2ce80addb2e55d81eb7dd
#
_entry.id   eb0006b918d2ce80addb2e55d81eb7dd
#
_cell.length_a   1.000
_cell.length_b   1.000
_cell.length_c   1.000
_cell.angle_alpha   90.00
_cell.angle_beta   90.00
_cell.angle_gamma   90.00
#
_symmetry.space_group_name_H-M   'P 1'
#
loop_
_entity.id
_entity.type
_entity.pdbx_description
1 polymer ?
#
loop_
_entity_poly.entity_id
_entity_poly.type
_entity_poly.pdbx_seq_one_letter_code
_entity_poly.pdbx_strand_id
1 'polypeptide(L)'
;SAWYVPGGKSTTGRLYQDAGAAYVWAEDEHSGSIPLSFETVFDRGQDADFWLFKYNRQQDKTLTELKSDYASYAGFRAFQTGQVYGCNSGQVPFYTETPFHPERLVLEDLIRIFHPGVLPAGECRYFKRLEK
;
A
#
# COMPACT_ATOMS: atom_id res chain seq x y z
N SER A 1 0.13 -17.12 -10.07
CA SER A 1 -0.58 -16.73 -8.86
C SER A 1 -1.24 -15.36 -9.05
N ALA A 2 -2.29 -15.12 -8.30
CA ALA A 2 -3.03 -13.87 -8.40
C ALA A 2 -2.43 -12.80 -7.50
N TRP A 3 -2.47 -11.56 -7.97
CA TRP A 3 -2.17 -10.38 -7.18
C TRP A 3 -3.50 -9.78 -6.74
N TYR A 4 -3.73 -9.69 -5.44
CA TYR A 4 -4.98 -9.15 -4.92
C TYR A 4 -4.83 -7.64 -4.67
N VAL A 5 -5.72 -6.86 -5.27
CA VAL A 5 -5.76 -5.40 -5.04
C VAL A 5 -7.09 -5.03 -4.40
N PRO A 6 -7.11 -3.98 -3.55
CA PRO A 6 -8.38 -3.51 -2.98
C PRO A 6 -9.34 -3.02 -4.05
N GLY A 7 -10.59 -3.45 -3.99
CA GLY A 7 -11.63 -2.92 -4.87
C GLY A 7 -11.91 -1.45 -4.57
N GLY A 8 -12.50 -0.75 -5.53
CA GLY A 8 -12.78 0.70 -5.37
C GLY A 8 -13.76 1.01 -4.25
N LYS A 9 -14.64 0.07 -3.93
CA LYS A 9 -15.62 0.23 -2.84
C LYS A 9 -15.22 -0.52 -1.58
N SER A 10 -14.01 -1.10 -1.55
CA SER A 10 -13.50 -1.74 -0.35
C SER A 10 -13.12 -0.69 0.71
N THR A 11 -13.01 -1.12 1.95
CA THR A 11 -12.56 -0.23 3.03
C THR A 11 -11.20 0.40 2.71
N THR A 12 -10.25 -0.40 2.27
CA THR A 12 -8.91 0.08 1.94
C THR A 12 -8.93 1.02 0.73
N GLY A 13 -9.68 0.66 -0.33
CA GLY A 13 -9.80 1.51 -1.50
C GLY A 13 -10.40 2.88 -1.16
N ARG A 14 -11.39 2.91 -0.29
CA ARG A 14 -12.00 4.15 0.17
C ARG A 14 -11.05 4.98 1.01
N LEU A 15 -10.25 4.35 1.86
CA LEU A 15 -9.25 5.05 2.66
C LEU A 15 -8.22 5.74 1.77
N TYR A 16 -7.76 5.08 0.71
CA TYR A 16 -6.85 5.70 -0.25
C TYR A 16 -7.47 6.94 -0.88
N GLN A 17 -8.72 6.84 -1.30
CA GLN A 17 -9.44 7.95 -1.92
C GLN A 17 -9.70 9.07 -0.92
N ASP A 18 -10.08 8.74 0.31
CA ASP A 18 -10.30 9.72 1.38
C ASP A 18 -9.02 10.47 1.72
N ALA A 19 -7.87 9.82 1.58
CA ALA A 19 -6.57 10.45 1.79
C ALA A 19 -6.12 11.28 0.58
N GLY A 20 -6.93 11.37 -0.46
CA GLY A 20 -6.65 12.19 -1.63
C GLY A 20 -5.84 11.51 -2.72
N ALA A 21 -5.69 10.19 -2.68
CA ALA A 21 -5.01 9.46 -3.75
C ALA A 21 -5.91 9.28 -4.96
N ALA A 22 -5.32 9.33 -6.15
CA ALA A 22 -5.97 8.90 -7.38
C ALA A 22 -5.77 7.39 -7.51
N TYR A 23 -6.61 6.63 -6.81
CA TYR A 23 -6.46 5.18 -6.75
C TYR A 23 -6.73 4.53 -8.11
N VAL A 24 -5.82 3.67 -8.57
CA VAL A 24 -5.87 3.06 -9.90
C VAL A 24 -7.19 2.33 -10.15
N TRP A 25 -7.72 1.64 -9.13
CA TRP A 25 -8.98 0.89 -9.25
C TRP A 25 -10.14 1.59 -8.55
N ALA A 26 -10.12 2.92 -8.46
CA ALA A 26 -11.16 3.71 -7.77
C ALA A 26 -12.56 3.46 -8.33
N GLU A 27 -12.67 3.23 -9.63
CA GLU A 27 -13.95 3.02 -10.29
C GLU A 27 -14.44 1.57 -10.27
N ASP A 28 -13.64 0.65 -9.77
CA ASP A 28 -14.05 -0.73 -9.61
C ASP A 28 -15.13 -0.82 -8.52
N GLU A 29 -16.17 -1.59 -8.78
CA GLU A 29 -17.33 -1.63 -7.90
C GLU A 29 -17.27 -2.71 -6.82
N HIS A 30 -16.19 -3.48 -6.74
CA HIS A 30 -16.04 -4.50 -5.72
C HIS A 30 -15.80 -3.91 -4.34
N SER A 31 -16.45 -4.49 -3.34
CA SER A 31 -16.27 -4.10 -1.94
C SER A 31 -15.17 -4.90 -1.23
N GLY A 32 -14.60 -5.89 -1.90
CA GLY A 32 -13.50 -6.70 -1.38
C GLY A 32 -12.26 -6.57 -2.28
N SER A 33 -11.38 -7.56 -2.19
CA SER A 33 -10.19 -7.61 -3.04
C SER A 33 -10.50 -8.17 -4.42
N ILE A 34 -9.76 -7.71 -5.41
CA ILE A 34 -9.87 -8.16 -6.79
C ILE A 34 -8.64 -8.99 -7.13
N PRO A 35 -8.80 -10.25 -7.61
CA PRO A 35 -7.65 -11.03 -8.07
C PRO A 35 -7.28 -10.62 -9.49
N LEU A 36 -6.05 -10.19 -9.70
CA LEU A 36 -5.55 -9.75 -10.99
C LEU A 36 -4.22 -10.45 -11.31
N SER A 37 -3.89 -10.54 -12.61
CA SER A 37 -2.57 -11.00 -13.01
C SER A 37 -1.54 -9.88 -12.80
N PHE A 38 -0.27 -10.25 -12.68
CA PHE A 38 0.79 -9.27 -12.62
C PHE A 38 0.75 -8.34 -13.83
N GLU A 39 0.53 -8.88 -15.01
CA GLU A 39 0.51 -8.11 -16.26
C GLU A 39 -0.55 -7.03 -16.23
N THR A 40 -1.74 -7.34 -15.72
CA THR A 40 -2.82 -6.37 -15.58
C THR A 40 -2.46 -5.28 -14.59
N VAL A 41 -1.90 -5.65 -13.43
CA VAL A 41 -1.49 -4.69 -12.42
C VAL A 41 -0.38 -3.80 -12.95
N PHE A 42 0.59 -4.38 -13.65
CA PHE A 42 1.69 -3.63 -14.22
C PHE A 42 1.21 -2.66 -15.30
N ASP A 43 0.36 -3.14 -16.20
CA ASP A 43 -0.17 -2.31 -17.29
C ASP A 43 -0.85 -1.05 -16.74
N ARG A 44 -1.65 -1.19 -15.69
CA ARG A 44 -2.43 -0.09 -15.15
C ARG A 44 -1.71 0.71 -14.07
N GLY A 45 -0.80 0.08 -13.33
CA GLY A 45 -0.17 0.69 -12.15
C GLY A 45 1.30 1.04 -12.31
N GLN A 46 1.93 0.76 -13.46
CA GLN A 46 3.37 0.96 -13.61
C GLN A 46 3.82 2.41 -13.40
N ASP A 47 2.97 3.37 -13.69
CA ASP A 47 3.29 4.79 -13.55
C ASP A 47 2.74 5.40 -12.25
N ALA A 48 2.13 4.61 -11.39
CA ALA A 48 1.64 5.10 -10.10
C ALA A 48 2.81 5.57 -9.23
N ASP A 49 2.58 6.63 -8.46
CA ASP A 49 3.63 7.22 -7.64
C ASP A 49 3.96 6.43 -6.38
N PHE A 50 2.99 5.69 -5.85
CA PHE A 50 3.13 4.99 -4.58
C PHE A 50 2.67 3.55 -4.69
N TRP A 51 3.38 2.65 -4.00
CA TRP A 51 3.04 1.25 -3.90
C TRP A 51 2.92 0.89 -2.41
N LEU A 52 1.72 0.52 -1.99
CA LEU A 52 1.43 0.13 -0.62
C LEU A 52 0.95 -1.31 -0.59
N PHE A 53 1.47 -2.10 0.35
CA PHE A 53 1.04 -3.49 0.49
C PHE A 53 1.16 -3.95 1.94
N LYS A 54 0.49 -5.06 2.24
CA LYS A 54 0.55 -5.71 3.55
C LYS A 54 1.29 -7.04 3.44
N TYR A 55 2.03 -7.36 4.49
CA TYR A 55 2.73 -8.64 4.57
C TYR A 55 2.91 -9.02 6.04
N ASN A 56 3.36 -10.25 6.28
CA ASN A 56 3.57 -10.74 7.64
C ASN A 56 4.92 -11.43 7.71
N ARG A 57 5.87 -10.82 8.38
CA ARG A 57 7.21 -11.36 8.59
C ARG A 57 7.73 -10.94 9.95
N GLN A 58 8.72 -11.71 10.45
CA GLN A 58 9.38 -11.37 11.70
C GLN A 58 10.20 -10.08 11.58
N GLN A 59 10.78 -9.85 10.40
CA GLN A 59 11.56 -8.65 10.10
C GLN A 59 10.96 -7.91 8.91
N ASP A 60 11.21 -6.60 8.84
CA ASP A 60 10.73 -5.79 7.74
C ASP A 60 11.41 -6.18 6.43
N LYS A 61 10.63 -6.21 5.37
CA LYS A 61 11.12 -6.52 4.02
C LYS A 61 11.84 -5.33 3.44
N THR A 62 12.91 -5.60 2.67
CA THR A 62 13.65 -4.56 1.95
C THR A 62 13.28 -4.56 0.48
N LEU A 63 13.67 -3.49 -0.24
CA LEU A 63 13.48 -3.42 -1.69
C LEU A 63 14.26 -4.53 -2.40
N THR A 64 15.45 -4.85 -1.93
CA THR A 64 16.24 -5.95 -2.49
C THR A 64 15.51 -7.27 -2.39
N GLU A 65 14.90 -7.54 -1.23
CA GLU A 65 14.13 -8.77 -1.03
C GLU A 65 12.87 -8.78 -1.90
N LEU A 66 12.20 -7.64 -2.02
CA LEU A 66 11.02 -7.53 -2.88
C LEU A 66 11.37 -7.83 -4.34
N LYS A 67 12.48 -7.30 -4.83
CA LYS A 67 12.96 -7.59 -6.17
C LYS A 67 13.33 -9.07 -6.33
N SER A 68 13.86 -9.68 -5.28
CA SER A 68 14.17 -11.11 -5.30
C SER A 68 12.94 -11.98 -5.42
N ASP A 69 11.79 -11.53 -4.90
CA ASP A 69 10.54 -12.26 -5.02
C ASP A 69 10.07 -12.32 -6.47
N TYR A 70 10.27 -11.24 -7.21
CA TYR A 70 9.91 -11.17 -8.63
C TYR A 70 10.64 -9.99 -9.27
N ALA A 71 11.57 -10.28 -10.17
CA ALA A 71 12.44 -9.25 -10.75
C ALA A 71 11.67 -8.14 -11.47
N SER A 72 10.53 -8.45 -12.08
CA SER A 72 9.72 -7.48 -12.81
C SER A 72 9.11 -6.40 -11.92
N TYR A 73 9.10 -6.58 -10.60
CA TYR A 73 8.67 -5.54 -9.68
C TYR A 73 9.49 -4.25 -9.81
N ALA A 74 10.76 -4.38 -10.24
CA ALA A 74 11.63 -3.21 -10.43
C ALA A 74 11.20 -2.32 -11.60
N GLY A 75 10.25 -2.78 -12.42
CA GLY A 75 9.70 -1.97 -13.50
C GLY A 75 8.68 -0.93 -13.06
N PHE A 76 8.14 -1.05 -11.84
CA PHE A 76 7.21 -0.05 -11.33
C PHE A 76 7.93 1.25 -10.99
N ARG A 77 7.33 2.37 -11.37
CA ARG A 77 7.87 3.69 -11.03
C ARG A 77 8.06 3.85 -9.52
N ALA A 78 7.07 3.42 -8.72
CA ALA A 78 7.17 3.50 -7.27
C ALA A 78 8.39 2.76 -6.73
N PHE A 79 8.73 1.60 -7.30
CA PHE A 79 9.93 0.86 -6.92
C PHE A 79 11.20 1.67 -7.27
N GLN A 80 11.25 2.22 -8.48
CA GLN A 80 12.41 2.97 -8.97
C GLN A 80 12.67 4.24 -8.15
N THR A 81 11.63 4.89 -7.67
CA THR A 81 11.73 6.09 -6.85
C THR A 81 11.81 5.79 -5.36
N GLY A 82 11.71 4.52 -4.97
CA GLY A 82 11.74 4.11 -3.56
C GLY A 82 10.47 4.43 -2.80
N GLN A 83 9.36 4.71 -3.49
CA GLN A 83 8.08 5.03 -2.84
C GLN A 83 7.24 3.77 -2.63
N VAL A 84 7.83 2.79 -1.95
CA VAL A 84 7.20 1.52 -1.63
C VAL A 84 7.04 1.43 -0.11
N TYR A 85 5.82 1.23 0.35
CA TYR A 85 5.47 1.22 1.76
C TYR A 85 4.79 -0.09 2.13
N GLY A 86 5.29 -0.74 3.17
CA GLY A 86 4.75 -2.00 3.63
C GLY A 86 4.14 -1.87 5.02
N CYS A 87 3.02 -2.54 5.23
CA CYS A 87 2.48 -2.75 6.57
C CYS A 87 2.80 -4.19 6.97
N ASN A 88 3.76 -4.35 7.89
CA ASN A 88 4.17 -5.65 8.37
C ASN A 88 3.33 -6.03 9.60
N SER A 89 2.32 -6.85 9.40
CA SER A 89 1.42 -7.25 10.49
C SER A 89 2.12 -8.16 11.50
N GLY A 90 3.30 -8.70 11.17
CA GLY A 90 4.14 -9.41 12.14
C GLY A 90 4.80 -8.49 13.15
N GLN A 91 4.87 -7.20 12.85
CA GLN A 91 5.44 -6.16 13.75
C GLN A 91 4.35 -5.31 14.39
N VAL A 92 3.40 -4.82 13.57
CA VAL A 92 2.32 -3.97 14.04
C VAL A 92 1.01 -4.48 13.44
N PRO A 93 0.08 -5.00 14.26
CA PRO A 93 -1.21 -5.44 13.75
C PRO A 93 -1.92 -4.32 12.99
N PHE A 94 -2.50 -4.65 11.85
CA PHE A 94 -3.24 -3.66 11.09
C PHE A 94 -4.51 -3.25 11.83
N TYR A 95 -5.08 -2.10 11.49
CA TYR A 95 -6.21 -1.55 12.25
C TYR A 95 -7.41 -2.50 12.32
N THR A 96 -7.64 -3.30 11.29
CA THR A 96 -8.74 -4.27 11.29
C THR A 96 -8.52 -5.43 12.25
N GLU A 97 -7.30 -5.61 12.74
CA GLU A 97 -6.93 -6.67 13.68
C GLU A 97 -6.91 -6.18 15.13
N THR A 98 -7.28 -4.92 15.36
CA THR A 98 -7.25 -4.31 16.69
C THR A 98 -8.67 -3.92 17.13
N PRO A 99 -8.91 -3.81 18.46
CA PRO A 99 -10.20 -3.32 18.95
C PRO A 99 -10.51 -1.91 18.43
N PHE A 100 -11.79 -1.66 18.16
CA PHE A 100 -12.31 -0.36 17.73
C PHE A 100 -11.86 0.09 16.34
N HIS A 101 -11.10 -0.73 15.59
CA HIS A 101 -10.71 -0.48 14.20
C HIS A 101 -10.36 1.00 13.96
N PRO A 102 -9.23 1.50 14.46
CA PRO A 102 -8.92 2.94 14.43
C PRO A 102 -8.59 3.46 13.02
N GLU A 103 -9.60 3.61 12.19
CA GLU A 103 -9.45 4.07 10.80
C GLU A 103 -8.73 5.41 10.69
N ARG A 104 -8.95 6.30 11.68
CA ARG A 104 -8.31 7.61 11.69
C ARG A 104 -6.80 7.50 11.66
N LEU A 105 -6.24 6.52 12.36
CA LEU A 105 -4.78 6.34 12.41
C LEU A 105 -4.23 5.89 11.07
N VAL A 106 -4.97 5.04 10.35
CA VAL A 106 -4.58 4.64 8.99
C VAL A 106 -4.66 5.83 8.06
N LEU A 107 -5.73 6.62 8.16
CA LEU A 107 -5.91 7.79 7.31
C LEU A 107 -4.76 8.79 7.53
N GLU A 108 -4.33 8.99 8.77
CA GLU A 108 -3.18 9.86 9.08
C GLU A 108 -1.90 9.34 8.43
N ASP A 109 -1.67 8.00 8.49
CA ASP A 109 -0.52 7.41 7.79
C ASP A 109 -0.55 7.71 6.30
N LEU A 110 -1.70 7.50 5.66
CA LEU A 110 -1.85 7.72 4.23
C LEU A 110 -1.65 9.18 3.84
N ILE A 111 -2.14 10.10 4.66
CA ILE A 111 -1.91 11.54 4.42
C ILE A 111 -0.42 11.85 4.51
N ARG A 112 0.29 11.29 5.48
CA ARG A 112 1.74 11.51 5.60
C ARG A 112 2.50 10.98 4.39
N ILE A 113 2.05 9.85 3.84
CA ILE A 113 2.69 9.24 2.66
C ILE A 113 2.39 10.05 1.40
N PHE A 114 1.11 10.35 1.15
CA PHE A 114 0.68 10.98 -0.11
C PHE A 114 0.89 12.49 -0.12
N HIS A 115 0.81 13.14 1.04
CA HIS A 115 0.85 14.61 1.15
C HIS A 115 1.78 15.05 2.28
N PRO A 116 3.11 14.85 2.12
CA PRO A 116 4.07 15.27 3.14
C PRO A 116 3.91 16.74 3.49
N GLY A 117 3.94 17.06 4.77
CA GLY A 117 3.85 18.44 5.23
C GLY A 117 2.45 18.92 5.57
N VAL A 118 1.39 18.16 5.26
CA VAL A 118 0.02 18.52 5.61
C VAL A 118 -0.25 18.31 7.10
N LEU A 119 0.24 17.20 7.65
CA LEU A 119 0.14 16.94 9.08
C LEU A 119 1.41 17.33 9.80
N PRO A 120 1.34 17.58 11.13
CA PRO A 120 2.54 17.80 11.93
C PRO A 120 3.54 16.66 11.78
N ALA A 121 4.82 16.94 11.98
CA ALA A 121 5.87 15.93 11.89
C ALA A 121 5.56 14.74 12.79
N GLY A 122 5.79 13.54 12.28
CA GLY A 122 5.51 12.31 13.00
C GLY A 122 5.72 11.11 12.09
N GLU A 123 5.74 9.93 12.69
CA GLU A 123 5.93 8.69 11.95
C GLU A 123 4.61 7.99 11.70
N CYS A 124 4.56 7.23 10.62
CA CYS A 124 3.43 6.37 10.34
C CYS A 124 3.35 5.24 11.38
N ARG A 125 2.14 4.87 11.76
CA ARG A 125 1.91 3.78 12.70
C ARG A 125 1.95 2.42 12.03
N TYR A 126 1.35 2.30 10.86
CA TYR A 126 1.16 1.00 10.20
C TYR A 126 2.10 0.78 9.02
N PHE A 127 2.35 1.79 8.24
CA PHE A 127 3.14 1.66 7.03
C PHE A 127 4.55 2.18 7.23
N LYS A 128 5.53 1.42 6.73
CA LYS A 128 6.93 1.83 6.72
C LYS A 128 7.45 1.77 5.31
N ARG A 129 8.22 2.79 4.93
CA ARG A 129 8.93 2.79 3.67
C ARG A 129 9.96 1.68 3.67
N LEU A 130 10.01 0.88 2.60
CA LEU A 130 11.00 -0.18 2.49
C LEU A 130 12.39 0.43 2.29
N GLU A 131 13.35 -0.09 3.03
CA GLU A 131 14.75 0.28 2.87
C GLU A 131 15.35 -0.53 1.71
N LYS A 132 16.49 -0.09 1.23
CA LYS A 132 17.15 -0.77 0.11
C LYS A 132 17.63 -2.17 0.45
#